data_15b7c1dbd548d4d54178a7b7d4d69f06
#
_entry.id   15b7c1dbd548d4d54178a7b7d4d69f06
#
_cell.length_a   1.000
_cell.length_b   1.000
_cell.length_c   1.000
_cell.angle_alpha   90.00
_cell.angle_beta   90.00
_cell.angle_gamma   90.00
#
_symmetry.space_group_name_H-M   'P 1'
#
loop_
_entity.id
_entity.type
_entity.pdbx_description
1 polymer ?
#
loop_
_entity_poly.entity_id
_entity_poly.type
_entity_poly.pdbx_seq_one_letter_code
_entity_poly.pdbx_strand_id
1 'polypeptide(L)'
;IALDGLWRFQLDPMGFGMTPGSELYLSYLPETIVLPGSTDTGGKGIKNSAAYVDRLSRKYEYSGPAWYQREVTVPAGWTGRDVELELERCHWITTVYVDGREVGKGERLSSPNRWDLTEYLTPGTHTLTVCVDNRSPYAMDQWAHGITEYTQTNWNGIVGDMNIIGRGPNRIKSLRIYPDATAKSARIEAGTKLLNDATLRLAVADASGKTVASKEVSVAAADSIVTADIEIGRNARLWDEFDPYLYTLTATIVSDGTVADSRSDRFGLRNVEQGRNHIRINGVDRHLRGTL
;
A
#
# COMPACT_ATOMS: atom_id res chain seq x y z
N ILE A 1 12.41 2.91 6.31
CA ILE A 1 13.40 3.60 5.45
C ILE A 1 12.62 4.13 4.27
N ALA A 2 12.53 5.47 4.14
CA ALA A 2 11.93 6.10 2.98
C ALA A 2 12.86 5.95 1.76
N LEU A 3 12.27 5.72 0.60
CA LEU A 3 12.98 5.47 -0.65
C LEU A 3 12.80 6.62 -1.66
N ASP A 4 12.14 7.71 -1.29
CA ASP A 4 12.03 8.93 -2.09
C ASP A 4 13.40 9.56 -2.35
N GLY A 5 13.51 10.25 -3.49
CA GLY A 5 14.71 10.97 -3.90
C GLY A 5 15.34 10.46 -5.19
N LEU A 6 16.66 10.60 -5.32
CA LEU A 6 17.38 10.29 -6.56
C LEU A 6 17.65 8.79 -6.67
N TRP A 7 17.29 8.21 -7.82
CA TRP A 7 17.57 6.84 -8.22
C TRP A 7 18.40 6.80 -9.49
N ARG A 8 19.25 5.80 -9.65
CA ARG A 8 19.83 5.46 -10.97
C ARG A 8 18.73 4.91 -11.86
N PHE A 9 18.88 5.07 -13.16
CA PHE A 9 17.79 4.83 -14.09
C PHE A 9 18.28 4.39 -15.47
N GLN A 10 17.46 3.57 -16.14
CA GLN A 10 17.63 3.24 -17.56
C GLN A 10 16.31 2.80 -18.18
N LEU A 11 16.00 3.32 -19.38
CA LEU A 11 14.96 2.78 -20.23
C LEU A 11 15.45 1.53 -20.96
N ASP A 12 14.54 0.56 -21.15
CA ASP A 12 14.82 -0.68 -21.87
C ASP A 12 13.72 -0.95 -22.92
N PRO A 13 13.64 -0.14 -23.98
CA PRO A 13 12.53 -0.19 -24.94
C PRO A 13 12.46 -1.54 -25.70
N MET A 14 13.56 -2.26 -25.80
CA MET A 14 13.61 -3.57 -26.45
C MET A 14 13.32 -4.73 -25.49
N GLY A 15 13.32 -4.48 -24.17
CA GLY A 15 13.06 -5.50 -23.15
C GLY A 15 14.19 -6.52 -22.99
N PHE A 16 15.43 -6.15 -23.31
CA PHE A 16 16.57 -7.07 -23.22
C PHE A 16 17.20 -7.14 -21.84
N GLY A 17 16.85 -6.23 -20.93
CA GLY A 17 17.49 -6.11 -19.61
C GLY A 17 17.32 -7.30 -18.69
N MET A 18 16.46 -8.25 -19.02
CA MET A 18 16.30 -9.54 -18.30
C MET A 18 16.93 -10.72 -19.05
N THR A 19 17.51 -10.50 -20.23
CA THR A 19 18.07 -11.59 -21.03
C THR A 19 19.52 -11.89 -20.64
N PRO A 20 19.98 -13.15 -20.74
CA PRO A 20 21.36 -13.50 -20.45
C PRO A 20 22.36 -12.67 -21.26
N GLY A 21 23.34 -12.08 -20.56
CA GLY A 21 24.35 -11.20 -21.13
C GLY A 21 23.99 -9.72 -21.21
N SER A 22 22.75 -9.36 -20.78
CA SER A 22 22.26 -7.96 -20.77
C SER A 22 21.59 -7.60 -19.45
N GLU A 23 21.87 -8.33 -18.38
CA GLU A 23 21.18 -8.25 -17.08
C GLU A 23 21.35 -6.86 -16.44
N LEU A 24 20.37 -5.97 -16.65
CA LEU A 24 20.40 -4.61 -16.08
C LEU A 24 20.30 -4.61 -14.56
N TYR A 25 19.73 -5.66 -13.98
CA TYR A 25 19.66 -5.81 -12.51
C TYR A 25 21.04 -6.10 -11.87
N LEU A 26 22.06 -6.50 -12.64
CA LEU A 26 23.46 -6.67 -12.23
C LEU A 26 24.32 -5.47 -12.61
N SER A 27 23.84 -4.57 -13.45
CA SER A 27 24.61 -3.49 -14.04
C SER A 27 24.44 -2.19 -13.25
N TYR A 28 25.42 -1.30 -13.36
CA TYR A 28 25.28 0.07 -12.91
C TYR A 28 24.45 0.87 -13.93
N LEU A 29 23.30 1.39 -13.53
CA LEU A 29 22.45 2.15 -14.43
C LEU A 29 23.00 3.57 -14.60
N PRO A 30 23.18 4.05 -15.86
CA PRO A 30 23.98 5.26 -16.15
C PRO A 30 23.23 6.58 -15.94
N GLU A 31 21.90 6.56 -16.04
CA GLU A 31 21.07 7.76 -15.89
C GLU A 31 20.52 7.92 -14.47
N THR A 32 19.80 9.01 -14.23
CA THR A 32 19.11 9.26 -12.97
C THR A 32 17.69 9.77 -13.17
N ILE A 33 16.84 9.50 -12.17
CA ILE A 33 15.46 10.00 -12.08
C ILE A 33 15.12 10.25 -10.61
N VAL A 34 14.20 11.19 -10.37
CA VAL A 34 13.68 11.43 -9.01
C VAL A 34 12.38 10.62 -8.84
N LEU A 35 12.31 9.86 -7.75
CA LEU A 35 11.12 9.12 -7.34
C LEU A 35 10.61 9.65 -5.98
N PRO A 36 9.31 9.58 -5.68
CA PRO A 36 8.22 9.08 -6.54
C PRO A 36 8.00 9.97 -7.77
N GLY A 37 7.66 9.33 -8.89
CA GLY A 37 7.45 10.02 -10.15
C GLY A 37 7.26 9.06 -11.32
N SER A 38 7.01 9.62 -12.50
CA SER A 38 6.89 8.86 -13.75
C SER A 38 8.04 9.21 -14.70
N THR A 39 8.23 8.37 -15.73
CA THR A 39 9.15 8.66 -16.83
C THR A 39 8.82 9.99 -17.48
N ASP A 40 7.53 10.32 -17.65
CA ASP A 40 7.07 11.60 -18.19
C ASP A 40 7.50 12.77 -17.33
N THR A 41 7.20 12.75 -16.03
CA THR A 41 7.59 13.84 -15.10
C THR A 41 9.10 13.94 -14.94
N GLY A 42 9.82 12.83 -15.10
CA GLY A 42 11.29 12.76 -15.10
C GLY A 42 11.94 13.19 -16.42
N GLY A 43 11.16 13.53 -17.45
CA GLY A 43 11.66 13.91 -18.76
C GLY A 43 12.33 12.75 -19.52
N LYS A 44 11.89 11.51 -19.29
CA LYS A 44 12.43 10.28 -19.85
C LYS A 44 11.49 9.68 -20.88
N GLY A 45 12.04 9.34 -22.06
CA GLY A 45 11.30 8.80 -23.20
C GLY A 45 11.38 9.69 -24.43
N ILE A 46 10.46 9.52 -25.36
CA ILE A 46 10.38 10.29 -26.60
C ILE A 46 9.53 11.54 -26.32
N LYS A 47 10.13 12.73 -26.57
CA LYS A 47 9.39 13.98 -26.39
C LYS A 47 8.21 14.04 -27.35
N ASN A 48 7.01 14.18 -26.80
CA ASN A 48 5.78 14.32 -27.57
C ASN A 48 5.58 15.78 -27.98
N SER A 49 5.37 16.01 -29.28
CA SER A 49 5.00 17.31 -29.84
C SER A 49 3.55 17.38 -30.33
N ALA A 50 2.79 16.28 -30.25
CA ALA A 50 1.40 16.23 -30.68
C ALA A 50 0.50 16.92 -29.65
N ALA A 51 -0.49 17.68 -30.14
CA ALA A 51 -1.57 18.24 -29.34
C ALA A 51 -2.81 17.36 -29.54
N TYR A 52 -3.16 16.59 -28.51
CA TYR A 52 -4.40 15.81 -28.51
C TYR A 52 -5.54 16.65 -27.91
N VAL A 53 -6.72 16.56 -28.48
CA VAL A 53 -7.94 17.26 -28.02
C VAL A 53 -8.98 16.28 -27.49
N ASP A 54 -8.78 14.99 -27.73
CA ASP A 54 -9.71 13.90 -27.43
C ASP A 54 -9.25 13.02 -26.24
N ARG A 55 -8.05 13.27 -25.73
CA ARG A 55 -7.44 12.46 -24.64
C ARG A 55 -6.39 13.29 -23.89
N LEU A 56 -5.99 12.78 -22.73
CA LEU A 56 -4.83 13.31 -22.02
C LEU A 56 -3.53 12.99 -22.80
N SER A 57 -2.53 13.87 -22.71
CA SER A 57 -1.24 13.71 -23.37
C SER A 57 -0.10 13.81 -22.35
N ARG A 58 0.98 13.08 -22.65
CA ARG A 58 2.23 13.15 -21.91
C ARG A 58 3.23 14.03 -22.66
N LYS A 59 4.11 14.69 -21.93
CA LYS A 59 5.23 15.44 -22.52
C LYS A 59 6.30 14.50 -23.08
N TYR A 60 6.49 13.35 -22.41
CA TYR A 60 7.41 12.31 -22.82
C TYR A 60 6.67 10.97 -22.81
N GLU A 61 6.68 10.30 -23.95
CA GLU A 61 6.03 9.01 -24.14
C GLU A 61 7.04 7.88 -23.99
N TYR A 62 6.65 6.85 -23.26
CA TYR A 62 7.43 5.65 -23.13
C TYR A 62 6.52 4.43 -22.89
N SER A 63 6.82 3.31 -23.57
CA SER A 63 6.18 2.03 -23.36
C SER A 63 7.24 0.94 -23.35
N GLY A 64 7.31 0.17 -22.29
CA GLY A 64 8.30 -0.88 -22.07
C GLY A 64 8.85 -0.91 -20.65
N PRO A 65 9.82 -1.80 -20.37
CA PRO A 65 10.50 -1.86 -19.09
C PRO A 65 11.35 -0.61 -18.83
N ALA A 66 11.22 -0.07 -17.63
CA ALA A 66 12.08 0.97 -17.10
C ALA A 66 12.72 0.47 -15.79
N TRP A 67 14.03 0.68 -15.67
CA TRP A 67 14.85 0.15 -14.60
C TRP A 67 15.24 1.26 -13.64
N TYR A 68 15.06 1.01 -12.36
CA TYR A 68 15.33 1.92 -11.24
C TYR A 68 16.25 1.22 -10.26
N GLN A 69 17.33 1.87 -9.81
CA GLN A 69 18.31 1.26 -8.93
C GLN A 69 18.78 2.24 -7.86
N ARG A 70 18.91 1.74 -6.63
CA ARG A 70 19.38 2.52 -5.49
C ARG A 70 20.12 1.66 -4.48
N GLU A 71 21.15 2.22 -3.85
CA GLU A 71 21.72 1.65 -2.64
C GLU A 71 20.83 1.97 -1.44
N VAL A 72 20.63 0.98 -0.59
CA VAL A 72 19.87 1.06 0.65
C VAL A 72 20.69 0.51 1.80
N THR A 73 20.68 1.17 2.95
CA THR A 73 21.39 0.72 4.15
C THR A 73 20.38 0.27 5.19
N VAL A 74 20.45 -1.02 5.53
CA VAL A 74 19.63 -1.63 6.59
C VAL A 74 20.35 -1.48 7.92
N PRO A 75 19.72 -0.87 8.94
CA PRO A 75 20.34 -0.65 10.24
C PRO A 75 20.66 -1.96 10.97
N ALA A 76 21.76 -2.00 11.73
CA ALA A 76 22.14 -3.15 12.55
C ALA A 76 21.03 -3.56 13.55
N GLY A 77 20.25 -2.61 14.05
CA GLY A 77 19.12 -2.87 14.95
C GLY A 77 17.93 -3.57 14.29
N TRP A 78 18.00 -3.90 12.99
CA TRP A 78 16.97 -4.69 12.30
C TRP A 78 17.28 -6.19 12.26
N THR A 79 18.35 -6.65 12.88
CA THR A 79 18.63 -8.08 13.05
C THR A 79 17.41 -8.79 13.65
N GLY A 80 16.93 -9.85 12.97
CA GLY A 80 15.77 -10.63 13.40
C GLY A 80 14.41 -9.98 13.17
N ARG A 81 14.35 -8.85 12.46
CA ARG A 81 13.10 -8.27 11.98
C ARG A 81 12.70 -8.87 10.64
N ASP A 82 11.41 -8.95 10.41
CA ASP A 82 10.89 -9.13 9.05
C ASP A 82 11.05 -7.80 8.30
N VAL A 83 11.52 -7.87 7.07
CA VAL A 83 11.75 -6.70 6.22
C VAL A 83 10.83 -6.76 5.01
N GLU A 84 10.05 -5.71 4.80
CA GLU A 84 9.07 -5.62 3.71
C GLU A 84 9.36 -4.39 2.85
N LEU A 85 9.39 -4.56 1.52
CA LEU A 85 9.30 -3.45 0.58
C LEU A 85 7.83 -3.16 0.29
N GLU A 86 7.43 -1.91 0.45
CA GLU A 86 6.13 -1.41 0.02
C GLU A 86 6.32 -0.30 -1.01
N LEU A 87 5.71 -0.48 -2.20
CA LEU A 87 5.58 0.53 -3.22
C LEU A 87 4.08 0.81 -3.41
N GLU A 88 3.64 2.04 -3.11
CA GLU A 88 2.21 2.37 -3.10
C GLU A 88 1.56 2.12 -4.46
N ARG A 89 2.22 2.56 -5.53
CA ARG A 89 1.66 2.39 -6.87
C ARG A 89 2.75 2.31 -7.94
N CYS A 90 2.74 1.22 -8.68
CA CYS A 90 3.59 1.01 -9.83
C CYS A 90 2.72 0.80 -11.07
N HIS A 91 3.11 1.31 -12.21
CA HIS A 91 2.39 1.07 -13.45
C HIS A 91 3.32 0.43 -14.50
N TRP A 92 3.27 -0.88 -14.68
CA TRP A 92 2.34 -1.91 -14.21
C TRP A 92 3.10 -3.09 -13.58
N ILE A 93 3.58 -4.04 -14.41
CA ILE A 93 4.32 -5.21 -13.93
C ILE A 93 5.63 -4.78 -13.31
N THR A 94 5.81 -5.13 -12.06
CA THR A 94 6.98 -4.72 -11.30
C THR A 94 7.78 -5.93 -10.85
N THR A 95 9.06 -6.00 -11.21
CA THR A 95 9.99 -7.04 -10.76
C THR A 95 11.02 -6.42 -9.84
N VAL A 96 11.26 -7.03 -8.69
CA VAL A 96 12.19 -6.55 -7.66
C VAL A 96 13.39 -7.47 -7.56
N TYR A 97 14.57 -6.86 -7.44
CA TYR A 97 15.85 -7.54 -7.23
C TYR A 97 16.59 -6.91 -6.05
N VAL A 98 17.28 -7.72 -5.28
CA VAL A 98 18.23 -7.29 -4.24
C VAL A 98 19.57 -7.95 -4.51
N ASP A 99 20.62 -7.14 -4.63
CA ASP A 99 22.00 -7.59 -4.95
C ASP A 99 22.04 -8.54 -6.16
N GLY A 100 21.24 -8.24 -7.19
CA GLY A 100 21.12 -9.03 -8.39
C GLY A 100 20.29 -10.31 -8.28
N ARG A 101 19.71 -10.62 -7.12
CA ARG A 101 18.81 -11.76 -6.94
C ARG A 101 17.36 -11.34 -7.09
N GLU A 102 16.60 -12.03 -7.96
CA GLU A 102 15.18 -11.77 -8.09
C GLU A 102 14.43 -12.16 -6.80
N VAL A 103 13.64 -11.20 -6.30
CA VAL A 103 12.72 -11.41 -5.18
C VAL A 103 11.36 -11.90 -5.68
N GLY A 104 10.87 -11.28 -6.76
CA GLY A 104 9.59 -11.65 -7.35
C GLY A 104 8.92 -10.51 -8.09
N LYS A 105 7.72 -10.82 -8.63
CA LYS A 105 6.91 -9.92 -9.43
C LYS A 105 5.64 -9.47 -8.70
N GLY A 106 5.23 -8.24 -8.98
CA GLY A 106 3.96 -7.66 -8.57
C GLY A 106 3.24 -7.06 -9.77
N GLU A 107 1.90 -7.10 -9.78
CA GLU A 107 1.08 -6.57 -10.86
C GLU A 107 -0.14 -5.78 -10.38
N ARG A 108 -0.08 -5.30 -9.14
CA ARG A 108 -1.16 -4.51 -8.57
C ARG A 108 -1.09 -3.09 -9.08
N LEU A 109 -2.14 -2.66 -9.78
CA LEU A 109 -2.21 -1.36 -10.41
C LEU A 109 -2.72 -0.26 -9.48
N SER A 110 -3.70 -0.57 -8.62
CA SER A 110 -4.43 0.40 -7.80
C SER A 110 -4.30 0.17 -6.29
N SER A 111 -3.47 -0.77 -5.87
CA SER A 111 -3.18 -1.05 -4.46
C SER A 111 -1.69 -1.27 -4.27
N PRO A 112 -1.16 -1.07 -3.05
CA PRO A 112 0.27 -1.23 -2.80
C PRO A 112 0.78 -2.62 -3.17
N ASN A 113 1.91 -2.66 -3.85
CA ASN A 113 2.70 -3.86 -4.07
C ASN A 113 3.62 -4.07 -2.86
N ARG A 114 3.72 -5.29 -2.36
CA ARG A 114 4.55 -5.65 -1.21
C ARG A 114 5.36 -6.89 -1.49
N TRP A 115 6.63 -6.86 -1.09
CA TRP A 115 7.56 -7.99 -1.19
C TRP A 115 8.20 -8.24 0.15
N ASP A 116 8.26 -9.50 0.56
CA ASP A 116 9.05 -9.92 1.72
C ASP A 116 10.53 -9.95 1.33
N LEU A 117 11.31 -9.07 1.94
CA LEU A 117 12.75 -8.95 1.73
C LEU A 117 13.58 -9.51 2.91
N THR A 118 12.95 -10.22 3.83
CA THR A 118 13.60 -10.70 5.08
C THR A 118 14.84 -11.53 4.82
N GLU A 119 14.82 -12.40 3.80
CA GLU A 119 15.96 -13.25 3.43
C GLU A 119 16.98 -12.54 2.52
N TYR A 120 16.65 -11.35 2.04
CA TYR A 120 17.47 -10.61 1.09
C TYR A 120 18.18 -9.41 1.72
N LEU A 121 17.53 -8.72 2.65
CA LEU A 121 18.03 -7.50 3.29
C LEU A 121 18.47 -7.76 4.73
N THR A 122 19.70 -8.23 4.90
CA THR A 122 20.36 -8.26 6.22
C THR A 122 20.91 -6.87 6.59
N PRO A 123 21.28 -6.61 7.87
CA PRO A 123 21.98 -5.37 8.20
C PRO A 123 23.22 -5.14 7.34
N GLY A 124 23.30 -3.97 6.71
CA GLY A 124 24.36 -3.62 5.77
C GLY A 124 23.85 -2.80 4.60
N THR A 125 24.70 -2.60 3.60
CA THR A 125 24.36 -1.88 2.37
C THR A 125 24.08 -2.87 1.26
N HIS A 126 22.94 -2.66 0.57
CA HIS A 126 22.43 -3.51 -0.49
C HIS A 126 22.05 -2.67 -1.70
N THR A 127 22.05 -3.27 -2.87
CA THR A 127 21.54 -2.67 -4.10
C THR A 127 20.13 -3.16 -4.34
N LEU A 128 19.15 -2.25 -4.26
CA LEU A 128 17.76 -2.49 -4.64
C LEU A 128 17.58 -2.09 -6.10
N THR A 129 17.14 -3.02 -6.94
CA THR A 129 16.79 -2.76 -8.34
C THR A 129 15.35 -3.12 -8.58
N VAL A 130 14.60 -2.22 -9.24
CA VAL A 130 13.19 -2.38 -9.58
C VAL A 130 13.02 -2.17 -11.07
N CYS A 131 12.38 -3.13 -11.74
CA CYS A 131 11.96 -3.00 -13.13
C CYS A 131 10.46 -2.80 -13.17
N VAL A 132 9.98 -1.74 -13.82
CA VAL A 132 8.56 -1.49 -14.06
C VAL A 132 8.29 -1.53 -15.55
N ASP A 133 7.41 -2.43 -15.99
CA ASP A 133 6.97 -2.55 -17.37
C ASP A 133 5.51 -2.10 -17.47
N ASN A 134 5.25 -1.02 -18.18
CA ASN A 134 3.91 -0.45 -18.34
C ASN A 134 3.11 -1.03 -19.51
N ARG A 135 3.63 -2.01 -20.19
CA ARG A 135 2.85 -2.74 -21.21
C ARG A 135 1.80 -3.60 -20.55
N SER A 136 0.58 -3.57 -21.08
CA SER A 136 -0.49 -4.40 -20.56
C SER A 136 -0.16 -5.89 -20.67
N PRO A 137 -0.22 -6.68 -19.59
CA PRO A 137 -0.06 -8.13 -19.66
C PRO A 137 -1.31 -8.84 -20.19
N TYR A 138 -2.39 -8.09 -20.41
CA TYR A 138 -3.68 -8.61 -20.83
C TYR A 138 -4.12 -7.97 -22.14
N ALA A 139 -4.86 -8.71 -22.96
CA ALA A 139 -5.55 -8.13 -24.11
C ALA A 139 -6.71 -7.25 -23.59
N MET A 140 -6.62 -5.97 -23.85
CA MET A 140 -7.60 -4.98 -23.41
C MET A 140 -8.14 -4.18 -24.60
N ASP A 141 -9.39 -3.74 -24.47
CA ASP A 141 -9.96 -2.76 -25.36
C ASP A 141 -9.24 -1.40 -25.23
N GLN A 142 -9.13 -0.68 -26.35
CA GLN A 142 -8.50 0.64 -26.40
C GLN A 142 -9.14 1.66 -25.45
N TRP A 143 -10.39 1.46 -25.07
CA TRP A 143 -11.17 2.32 -24.17
C TRP A 143 -11.08 1.91 -22.68
N ALA A 144 -10.17 1.00 -22.33
CA ALA A 144 -9.93 0.66 -20.93
C ALA A 144 -9.37 1.87 -20.18
N HIS A 145 -10.23 2.54 -19.41
CA HIS A 145 -9.91 3.77 -18.70
C HIS A 145 -8.75 3.62 -17.72
N GLY A 146 -7.89 4.62 -17.69
CA GLY A 146 -6.78 4.74 -16.74
C GLY A 146 -5.55 3.92 -17.07
N ILE A 147 -5.55 3.14 -18.17
CA ILE A 147 -4.47 2.21 -18.51
C ILE A 147 -4.10 2.18 -19.99
N THR A 148 -4.79 2.94 -20.84
CA THR A 148 -4.48 3.05 -22.27
C THR A 148 -4.18 4.47 -22.69
N GLU A 149 -3.44 4.62 -23.80
CA GLU A 149 -3.13 5.93 -24.40
C GLU A 149 -4.37 6.66 -24.91
N TYR A 150 -5.45 5.94 -25.16
CA TYR A 150 -6.68 6.53 -25.71
C TYR A 150 -7.57 7.18 -24.67
N THR A 151 -7.25 7.04 -23.40
CA THR A 151 -8.02 7.61 -22.29
C THR A 151 -7.16 8.52 -21.41
N GLN A 152 -6.46 7.97 -20.41
CA GLN A 152 -5.73 8.73 -19.39
C GLN A 152 -4.22 8.52 -19.42
N THR A 153 -3.68 8.08 -20.53
CA THR A 153 -2.27 7.74 -20.78
C THR A 153 -1.78 6.46 -20.10
N ASN A 154 -0.85 5.79 -20.74
CA ASN A 154 -0.10 4.65 -20.20
C ASN A 154 1.25 5.15 -19.65
N TRP A 155 1.26 5.66 -18.42
CA TRP A 155 2.48 6.15 -17.78
C TRP A 155 3.37 4.99 -17.31
N ASN A 156 4.66 5.25 -17.07
CA ASN A 156 5.58 4.32 -16.43
C ASN A 156 6.19 5.00 -15.22
N GLY A 157 6.28 4.32 -14.09
CA GLY A 157 6.91 4.88 -12.90
C GLY A 157 6.45 4.24 -11.60
N ILE A 158 6.91 4.86 -10.51
CA ILE A 158 6.55 4.52 -9.14
C ILE A 158 6.09 5.79 -8.46
N VAL A 159 4.84 5.84 -8.00
CA VAL A 159 4.24 7.03 -7.39
C VAL A 159 3.64 6.71 -6.03
N GLY A 160 3.47 7.76 -5.20
CA GLY A 160 3.04 7.61 -3.81
C GLY A 160 4.18 7.15 -2.91
N ASP A 161 3.83 6.52 -1.79
CA ASP A 161 4.81 6.12 -0.78
C ASP A 161 5.69 4.96 -1.25
N MET A 162 6.97 5.04 -0.93
CA MET A 162 7.98 4.05 -1.23
C MET A 162 8.80 3.77 0.03
N ASN A 163 8.65 2.59 0.63
CA ASN A 163 9.27 2.31 1.93
C ASN A 163 9.87 0.90 2.02
N ILE A 164 11.00 0.79 2.72
CA ILE A 164 11.42 -0.48 3.33
C ILE A 164 11.06 -0.41 4.81
N ILE A 165 10.32 -1.41 5.27
CA ILE A 165 9.72 -1.44 6.60
C ILE A 165 10.27 -2.64 7.37
N GLY A 166 11.01 -2.37 8.46
CA GLY A 166 11.47 -3.42 9.39
C GLY A 166 10.44 -3.63 10.49
N ARG A 167 9.83 -4.81 10.52
CA ARG A 167 8.77 -5.17 11.48
C ARG A 167 9.28 -6.09 12.57
N GLY A 168 8.84 -5.84 13.80
CA GLY A 168 9.09 -6.74 14.93
C GLY A 168 8.46 -8.13 14.74
N PRO A 169 8.97 -9.15 15.45
CA PRO A 169 8.46 -10.50 15.36
C PRO A 169 7.05 -10.65 15.93
N ASN A 170 6.70 -9.87 16.96
CA ASN A 170 5.36 -9.81 17.54
C ASN A 170 4.66 -8.56 16.99
N ARG A 171 3.67 -8.74 16.12
CA ARG A 171 3.05 -7.61 15.41
C ARG A 171 1.61 -7.85 14.96
N ILE A 172 0.95 -6.75 14.61
CA ILE A 172 -0.34 -6.72 13.93
C ILE A 172 -0.08 -6.71 12.41
N LYS A 173 -0.47 -7.77 11.70
CA LYS A 173 -0.36 -7.88 10.24
C LYS A 173 -1.46 -7.12 9.52
N SER A 174 -2.69 -7.19 10.07
CA SER A 174 -3.86 -6.51 9.52
C SER A 174 -4.82 -6.09 10.62
N LEU A 175 -5.53 -5.01 10.39
CA LEU A 175 -6.59 -4.53 11.27
C LEU A 175 -7.81 -4.21 10.41
N ARG A 176 -8.94 -4.82 10.72
CA ARG A 176 -10.22 -4.59 10.05
C ARG A 176 -11.27 -4.26 11.09
N ILE A 177 -12.08 -3.27 10.80
CA ILE A 177 -13.12 -2.77 11.68
C ILE A 177 -14.45 -2.88 10.97
N TYR A 178 -15.40 -3.58 11.56
CA TYR A 178 -16.76 -3.76 11.07
C TYR A 178 -17.73 -3.08 12.04
N PRO A 179 -18.07 -1.80 11.82
CA PRO A 179 -18.98 -1.08 12.69
C PRO A 179 -20.42 -1.56 12.51
N ASP A 180 -21.17 -1.55 13.60
CA ASP A 180 -22.62 -1.75 13.64
C ASP A 180 -23.26 -0.54 14.30
N ALA A 181 -23.93 0.29 13.47
CA ALA A 181 -24.59 1.50 13.94
C ALA A 181 -25.83 1.21 14.79
N THR A 182 -26.50 0.08 14.57
CA THR A 182 -27.69 -0.35 15.33
C THR A 182 -27.30 -0.81 16.73
N ALA A 183 -26.33 -1.70 16.83
CA ALA A 183 -25.80 -2.21 18.08
C ALA A 183 -24.88 -1.20 18.80
N LYS A 184 -24.44 -0.14 18.09
CA LYS A 184 -23.44 0.83 18.58
C LYS A 184 -22.16 0.18 19.07
N SER A 185 -21.69 -0.75 18.29
CA SER A 185 -20.53 -1.59 18.53
C SER A 185 -19.66 -1.69 17.27
N ALA A 186 -18.51 -2.33 17.39
CA ALA A 186 -17.70 -2.72 16.24
C ALA A 186 -17.11 -4.12 16.49
N ARG A 187 -17.14 -4.97 15.46
CA ARG A 187 -16.36 -6.20 15.41
C ARG A 187 -15.00 -5.87 14.82
N ILE A 188 -13.96 -6.29 15.53
CA ILE A 188 -12.57 -6.09 15.18
C ILE A 188 -11.97 -7.42 14.76
N GLU A 189 -11.31 -7.45 13.60
CA GLU A 189 -10.48 -8.57 13.17
C GLU A 189 -9.04 -8.09 13.09
N ALA A 190 -8.18 -8.60 13.96
CA ALA A 190 -6.76 -8.35 13.98
C ALA A 190 -6.00 -9.59 13.52
N GLY A 191 -5.35 -9.51 12.36
CA GLY A 191 -4.36 -10.52 11.96
C GLY A 191 -3.06 -10.28 12.72
N THR A 192 -2.55 -11.31 13.41
CA THR A 192 -1.34 -11.20 14.23
C THR A 192 -0.26 -12.17 13.75
N LYS A 193 1.01 -11.83 14.00
CA LYS A 193 2.16 -12.74 14.02
C LYS A 193 2.79 -12.63 15.39
N LEU A 194 2.87 -13.73 16.13
CA LEU A 194 3.39 -13.75 17.50
C LEU A 194 4.33 -14.93 17.70
N LEU A 195 5.51 -14.68 18.24
CA LEU A 195 6.44 -15.73 18.68
C LEU A 195 6.10 -16.25 20.08
N ASN A 196 5.53 -15.39 20.93
CA ASN A 196 5.11 -15.70 22.30
C ASN A 196 3.66 -15.30 22.51
N ASP A 197 3.02 -15.87 23.53
CA ASP A 197 1.70 -15.45 23.96
C ASP A 197 1.70 -13.96 24.31
N ALA A 198 0.64 -13.28 23.95
CA ALA A 198 0.52 -11.84 24.11
C ALA A 198 -0.90 -11.42 24.48
N THR A 199 -1.06 -10.17 24.87
CA THR A 199 -2.36 -9.53 25.03
C THR A 199 -2.59 -8.53 23.91
N LEU A 200 -3.70 -8.67 23.19
CA LEU A 200 -4.22 -7.66 22.29
C LEU A 200 -5.10 -6.69 23.07
N ARG A 201 -4.66 -5.44 23.21
CA ARG A 201 -5.44 -4.35 23.78
C ARG A 201 -6.10 -3.57 22.68
N LEU A 202 -7.41 -3.40 22.79
CA LEU A 202 -8.23 -2.60 21.89
C LEU A 202 -8.76 -1.39 22.68
N ALA A 203 -8.56 -0.20 22.15
CA ALA A 203 -9.08 1.04 22.73
C ALA A 203 -9.75 1.87 21.63
N VAL A 204 -10.99 2.29 21.87
CA VAL A 204 -11.72 3.20 20.99
C VAL A 204 -11.73 4.57 21.64
N ALA A 205 -11.24 5.56 20.91
CA ALA A 205 -11.29 6.97 21.31
C ALA A 205 -12.29 7.74 20.45
N ASP A 206 -12.94 8.74 21.06
CA ASP A 206 -13.78 9.72 20.37
C ASP A 206 -12.92 10.77 19.63
N ALA A 207 -13.57 11.71 18.94
CA ALA A 207 -12.89 12.78 18.20
C ALA A 207 -12.07 13.74 19.08
N SER A 208 -12.28 13.74 20.40
CA SER A 208 -11.46 14.52 21.35
C SER A 208 -10.22 13.77 21.82
N GLY A 209 -10.08 12.49 21.44
CA GLY A 209 -9.03 11.60 21.91
C GLY A 209 -9.35 10.89 23.23
N LYS A 210 -10.55 11.09 23.80
CA LYS A 210 -10.97 10.42 25.02
C LYS A 210 -11.35 8.96 24.71
N THR A 211 -10.77 8.02 25.45
CA THR A 211 -11.16 6.61 25.37
C THR A 211 -12.60 6.43 25.86
N VAL A 212 -13.44 5.88 24.99
CA VAL A 212 -14.88 5.61 25.23
C VAL A 212 -15.17 4.13 25.42
N ALA A 213 -14.31 3.25 24.91
CA ALA A 213 -14.41 1.81 25.09
C ALA A 213 -13.03 1.16 25.06
N SER A 214 -12.86 0.05 25.75
CA SER A 214 -11.64 -0.76 25.71
C SER A 214 -11.95 -2.24 25.93
N LYS A 215 -11.09 -3.11 25.39
CA LYS A 215 -11.16 -4.56 25.58
C LYS A 215 -9.76 -5.16 25.51
N GLU A 216 -9.51 -6.18 26.29
CA GLU A 216 -8.29 -6.99 26.21
C GLU A 216 -8.63 -8.42 25.81
N VAL A 217 -7.80 -9.01 24.99
CA VAL A 217 -7.95 -10.38 24.49
C VAL A 217 -6.59 -11.07 24.60
N SER A 218 -6.55 -12.24 25.25
CA SER A 218 -5.36 -13.08 25.26
C SER A 218 -5.20 -13.77 23.89
N VAL A 219 -4.00 -13.74 23.34
CA VAL A 219 -3.66 -14.29 22.02
C VAL A 219 -2.49 -15.23 22.17
N ALA A 220 -2.68 -16.49 21.77
CA ALA A 220 -1.61 -17.49 21.79
C ALA A 220 -0.56 -17.22 20.69
N ALA A 221 0.65 -17.70 20.94
CA ALA A 221 1.76 -17.64 20.00
C ALA A 221 1.39 -18.37 18.70
N ALA A 222 1.10 -17.64 17.67
CA ALA A 222 0.82 -18.15 16.31
C ALA A 222 0.61 -16.98 15.33
N ASP A 223 0.60 -17.29 14.03
CA ASP A 223 -0.03 -16.47 13.00
C ASP A 223 -1.54 -16.73 13.04
N SER A 224 -2.33 -15.79 13.52
CA SER A 224 -3.77 -15.97 13.71
C SER A 224 -4.59 -14.73 13.38
N ILE A 225 -5.89 -14.93 13.19
CA ILE A 225 -6.86 -13.85 13.16
C ILE A 225 -7.62 -13.87 14.47
N VAL A 226 -7.50 -12.79 15.23
CA VAL A 226 -8.20 -12.58 16.48
C VAL A 226 -9.45 -11.73 16.21
N THR A 227 -10.59 -12.22 16.63
CA THR A 227 -11.87 -11.49 16.49
C THR A 227 -12.36 -11.07 17.86
N ALA A 228 -12.79 -9.81 17.99
CA ALA A 228 -13.36 -9.28 19.22
C ALA A 228 -14.44 -8.24 18.92
N ASP A 229 -15.56 -8.30 19.66
CA ASP A 229 -16.57 -7.26 19.63
C ASP A 229 -16.30 -6.25 20.74
N ILE A 230 -16.46 -4.96 20.43
CA ILE A 230 -16.30 -3.85 21.36
C ILE A 230 -17.54 -2.95 21.32
N GLU A 231 -18.19 -2.79 22.46
CA GLU A 231 -19.35 -1.91 22.61
C GLU A 231 -18.87 -0.47 22.85
N ILE A 232 -19.34 0.48 22.05
CA ILE A 232 -19.00 1.90 22.19
C ILE A 232 -19.98 2.58 23.14
N GLY A 233 -21.18 2.04 23.21
CA GLY A 233 -22.20 2.45 24.16
C GLY A 233 -23.35 3.24 23.54
N ARG A 234 -24.47 3.28 24.30
CA ARG A 234 -25.75 3.83 23.81
C ARG A 234 -25.70 5.28 23.30
N ASN A 235 -24.77 6.07 23.82
CA ASN A 235 -24.59 7.47 23.45
C ASN A 235 -23.61 7.68 22.29
N ALA A 236 -23.17 6.60 21.64
CA ALA A 236 -22.27 6.70 20.50
C ALA A 236 -22.92 7.49 19.36
N ARG A 237 -22.16 8.45 18.81
CA ARG A 237 -22.55 9.24 17.64
C ARG A 237 -22.44 8.39 16.39
N LEU A 238 -23.44 8.50 15.53
CA LEU A 238 -23.41 7.86 14.23
C LEU A 238 -22.69 8.77 13.22
N TRP A 239 -22.21 8.15 12.17
CA TRP A 239 -21.66 8.86 11.02
C TRP A 239 -22.75 9.03 9.94
N ASP A 240 -22.89 10.23 9.43
CA ASP A 240 -23.55 10.47 8.15
C ASP A 240 -22.79 11.55 7.37
N GLU A 241 -23.24 11.86 6.14
CA GLU A 241 -22.55 12.80 5.25
C GLU A 241 -22.60 14.26 5.70
N PHE A 242 -23.48 14.60 6.64
CA PHE A 242 -23.62 15.95 7.20
C PHE A 242 -22.92 16.06 8.58
N ASP A 243 -22.80 14.94 9.30
CA ASP A 243 -22.03 14.80 10.53
C ASP A 243 -21.10 13.59 10.44
N PRO A 244 -19.96 13.72 9.71
CA PRO A 244 -19.04 12.61 9.46
C PRO A 244 -18.19 12.26 10.69
N TYR A 245 -18.85 11.89 11.78
CA TYR A 245 -18.19 11.62 13.04
C TYR A 245 -17.36 10.34 13.01
N LEU A 246 -16.10 10.45 13.41
CA LEU A 246 -15.15 9.32 13.40
C LEU A 246 -14.64 9.01 14.79
N TYR A 247 -14.54 7.72 15.06
CA TYR A 247 -13.80 7.14 16.17
C TYR A 247 -12.44 6.66 15.71
N THR A 248 -11.48 6.58 16.63
CA THR A 248 -10.16 5.97 16.39
C THR A 248 -10.08 4.68 17.21
N LEU A 249 -9.87 3.55 16.53
CA LEU A 249 -9.48 2.30 17.18
C LEU A 249 -7.95 2.24 17.22
N THR A 250 -7.40 1.97 18.39
CA THR A 250 -6.00 1.58 18.57
C THR A 250 -5.94 0.14 19.06
N ALA A 251 -5.25 -0.70 18.30
CA ALA A 251 -4.93 -2.08 18.66
C ALA A 251 -3.45 -2.15 19.04
N THR A 252 -3.14 -2.71 20.20
CA THR A 252 -1.78 -2.78 20.74
C THR A 252 -1.47 -4.21 21.16
N ILE A 253 -0.37 -4.79 20.69
CA ILE A 253 0.19 -6.05 21.17
C ILE A 253 1.09 -5.76 22.36
N VAL A 254 0.80 -6.39 23.48
CA VAL A 254 1.63 -6.37 24.69
C VAL A 254 2.15 -7.79 24.93
N SER A 255 3.47 -7.95 24.84
CA SER A 255 4.18 -9.21 25.09
C SER A 255 5.20 -8.98 26.20
N ASP A 256 5.28 -9.89 27.17
CA ASP A 256 6.17 -9.79 28.33
C ASP A 256 6.08 -8.41 29.05
N GLY A 257 4.86 -7.90 29.19
CA GLY A 257 4.59 -6.62 29.83
C GLY A 257 5.02 -5.37 29.06
N THR A 258 5.56 -5.50 27.85
CA THR A 258 6.00 -4.40 26.99
C THR A 258 5.16 -4.29 25.72
N VAL A 259 5.03 -3.08 25.18
CA VAL A 259 4.38 -2.85 23.90
C VAL A 259 5.30 -3.32 22.78
N ALA A 260 4.88 -4.38 22.07
CA ALA A 260 5.61 -4.93 20.94
C ALA A 260 5.23 -4.27 19.62
N ASP A 261 3.94 -3.97 19.42
CA ASP A 261 3.42 -3.29 18.22
C ASP A 261 2.11 -2.55 18.52
N SER A 262 1.83 -1.52 17.74
CA SER A 262 0.58 -0.77 17.84
C SER A 262 0.13 -0.28 16.47
N ARG A 263 -1.18 -0.40 16.20
CA ARG A 263 -1.79 0.07 14.96
C ARG A 263 -3.10 0.78 15.26
N SER A 264 -3.31 1.92 14.59
CA SER A 264 -4.55 2.69 14.72
C SER A 264 -5.23 2.87 13.38
N ASP A 265 -6.57 2.87 13.39
CA ASP A 265 -7.38 3.19 12.23
C ASP A 265 -8.65 3.93 12.66
N ARG A 266 -9.25 4.71 11.75
CA ARG A 266 -10.45 5.49 12.01
C ARG A 266 -11.67 4.83 11.39
N PHE A 267 -12.81 4.91 12.07
CA PHE A 267 -14.07 4.38 11.57
C PHE A 267 -15.26 5.23 11.99
N GLY A 268 -16.31 5.23 11.18
CA GLY A 268 -17.59 5.81 11.50
C GLY A 268 -18.61 4.73 11.81
N LEU A 269 -19.47 4.96 12.80
CA LEU A 269 -20.61 4.07 13.06
C LEU A 269 -21.70 4.32 12.02
N ARG A 270 -21.69 3.52 10.97
CA ARG A 270 -22.68 3.58 9.90
C ARG A 270 -23.02 2.19 9.38
N ASN A 271 -24.29 2.00 9.07
CA ASN A 271 -24.79 0.89 8.27
C ASN A 271 -25.12 1.39 6.90
N VAL A 272 -24.60 0.74 5.84
CA VAL A 272 -24.93 1.04 4.45
C VAL A 272 -25.74 -0.12 3.92
N GLU A 273 -26.94 0.17 3.46
CA GLU A 273 -27.91 -0.85 3.04
C GLU A 273 -28.41 -0.53 1.63
N GLN A 274 -28.74 -1.56 0.88
CA GLN A 274 -29.42 -1.44 -0.39
C GLN A 274 -30.94 -1.32 -0.13
N GLY A 275 -31.51 -0.16 -0.37
CA GLY A 275 -32.95 0.02 -0.46
C GLY A 275 -33.49 -0.41 -1.82
N ARG A 276 -34.81 -0.28 -2.03
CA ARG A 276 -35.45 -0.67 -3.30
C ARG A 276 -34.88 0.09 -4.50
N ASN A 277 -34.72 1.41 -4.38
CA ASN A 277 -34.25 2.29 -5.44
C ASN A 277 -33.16 3.27 -4.99
N HIS A 278 -32.72 3.18 -3.73
CA HIS A 278 -31.77 4.09 -3.11
C HIS A 278 -30.78 3.32 -2.24
N ILE A 279 -29.64 3.92 -1.99
CA ILE A 279 -28.74 3.51 -0.91
C ILE A 279 -29.29 4.13 0.38
N ARG A 280 -29.27 3.35 1.47
CA ARG A 280 -29.60 3.82 2.81
C ARG A 280 -28.34 3.93 3.67
N ILE A 281 -28.25 5.01 4.40
CA ILE A 281 -27.24 5.19 5.44
C ILE A 281 -27.99 5.33 6.75
N ASN A 282 -27.73 4.39 7.69
CA ASN A 282 -28.44 4.32 8.98
C ASN A 282 -29.98 4.32 8.84
N GLY A 283 -30.50 3.57 7.85
CA GLY A 283 -31.92 3.45 7.60
C GLY A 283 -32.56 4.62 6.85
N VAL A 284 -31.80 5.70 6.53
CA VAL A 284 -32.30 6.87 5.80
C VAL A 284 -31.92 6.79 4.34
N ASP A 285 -32.88 6.92 3.43
CA ASP A 285 -32.66 6.93 1.99
C ASP A 285 -31.76 8.11 1.60
N ARG A 286 -30.74 7.85 0.76
CA ARG A 286 -29.77 8.84 0.30
C ARG A 286 -29.76 8.97 -1.20
N HIS A 287 -29.69 10.22 -1.66
CA HIS A 287 -29.54 10.53 -3.07
C HIS A 287 -28.08 10.88 -3.36
N LEU A 288 -27.38 9.95 -4.04
CA LEU A 288 -25.98 10.14 -4.40
C LEU A 288 -25.88 10.91 -5.72
N ARG A 289 -24.97 11.88 -5.76
CA ARG A 289 -24.59 12.60 -6.97
C ARG A 289 -23.12 12.39 -7.20
N GLY A 290 -22.74 12.14 -8.45
CA GLY A 290 -21.35 11.93 -8.85
C GLY A 290 -21.05 12.60 -10.17
N THR A 291 -19.77 12.70 -10.50
CA THR A 291 -19.26 13.13 -11.80
C THR A 291 -18.24 12.12 -12.29
N LEU A 292 -18.03 12.11 -13.61
CA LEU A 292 -16.90 11.46 -14.26
C LEU A 292 -15.80 12.48 -14.49
#